data_210420922f4e98e04009ca30f7cd6eb3
#
_entry.id   210420922f4e98e04009ca30f7cd6eb3
#
_cell.length_a   1.000
_cell.length_b   1.000
_cell.length_c   1.000
_cell.angle_alpha   90.00
_cell.angle_beta   90.00
_cell.angle_gamma   90.00
#
_symmetry.space_group_name_H-M   'P 1'
#
loop_
_entity.id
_entity.type
_entity.pdbx_description
1 polymer ?
#
loop_
_entity_poly.entity_id
_entity_poly.type
_entity_poly.pdbx_seq_one_letter_code
_entity_poly.pdbx_strand_id
1 'polypeptide(L)'
;MKVNLNQSFKDFKGRDVGVLISDKIGEVMFNASTSNKIPLTPSEKYMAYKLCNRIGKEEQPELTSEEAAFIIRICGECLTAGAYGQIRDLIEG
;
A
#
# COMPACT_ATOMS: atom_id res chain seq x y z
N MET A 1 -13.05 1.82 6.56
CA MET A 1 -13.51 1.12 5.34
C MET A 1 -12.75 -0.19 5.17
N LYS A 2 -13.45 -1.20 4.70
CA LYS A 2 -12.81 -2.47 4.38
C LYS A 2 -12.37 -2.46 2.93
N VAL A 3 -11.12 -2.85 2.68
CA VAL A 3 -10.55 -2.88 1.34
C VAL A 3 -9.99 -4.27 1.07
N ASN A 4 -10.44 -4.91 -0.01
CA ASN A 4 -9.90 -6.21 -0.40
C ASN A 4 -8.59 -5.99 -1.17
N LEU A 5 -7.47 -6.11 -0.46
CA LEU A 5 -6.14 -5.94 -1.03
C LEU A 5 -5.57 -7.25 -1.57
N ASN A 6 -6.28 -8.37 -1.39
CA ASN A 6 -5.84 -9.68 -1.85
C ASN A 6 -6.18 -9.90 -3.32
N GLN A 7 -5.70 -8.99 -4.16
CA GLN A 7 -5.93 -8.98 -5.60
C GLN A 7 -4.61 -8.78 -6.32
N SER A 8 -4.48 -9.39 -7.49
CA SER A 8 -3.27 -9.22 -8.30
C SER A 8 -3.27 -7.88 -9.03
N PHE A 9 -2.09 -7.31 -9.20
CA PHE A 9 -1.91 -6.18 -10.12
C PHE A 9 -2.18 -6.63 -11.55
N LYS A 10 -2.59 -5.70 -12.37
CA LYS A 10 -2.76 -5.90 -13.81
C LYS A 10 -1.74 -5.06 -14.56
N ASP A 11 -1.34 -5.54 -15.75
CA ASP A 11 -0.54 -4.71 -16.65
C ASP A 11 -1.46 -3.71 -17.39
N PHE A 12 -0.88 -2.87 -18.26
CA PHE A 12 -1.67 -1.84 -18.94
C PHE A 12 -2.72 -2.41 -19.89
N LYS A 13 -2.64 -3.70 -20.23
CA LYS A 13 -3.63 -4.38 -21.06
C LYS A 13 -4.66 -5.15 -20.23
N GLY A 14 -4.58 -5.07 -18.89
CA GLY A 14 -5.50 -5.74 -18.00
C GLY A 14 -5.16 -7.17 -17.68
N ARG A 15 -3.95 -7.63 -18.03
CA ARG A 15 -3.50 -8.99 -17.75
C ARG A 15 -2.88 -9.08 -16.37
N ASP A 16 -3.14 -10.19 -15.69
CA ASP A 16 -2.62 -10.45 -14.35
C ASP A 16 -1.08 -10.60 -14.42
N VAL A 17 -0.38 -9.89 -13.53
CA VAL A 17 1.09 -9.96 -13.48
C VAL A 17 1.61 -10.89 -12.37
N GLY A 18 0.71 -11.53 -11.62
CA GLY A 18 1.09 -12.52 -10.61
C GLY A 18 1.65 -11.93 -9.32
N VAL A 19 1.47 -10.64 -9.07
CA VAL A 19 1.90 -9.98 -7.84
C VAL A 19 0.67 -9.43 -7.13
N LEU A 20 0.53 -9.77 -5.84
CA LEU A 20 -0.60 -9.29 -5.04
C LEU A 20 -0.40 -7.85 -4.61
N ILE A 21 -1.47 -7.08 -4.65
CA ILE A 21 -1.47 -5.69 -4.19
C ILE A 21 -1.12 -5.62 -2.70
N SER A 22 -1.66 -6.54 -1.89
CA SER A 22 -1.35 -6.61 -0.47
C SER A 22 0.15 -6.83 -0.22
N ASP A 23 0.78 -7.70 -1.00
CA ASP A 23 2.22 -7.96 -0.87
C ASP A 23 3.04 -6.72 -1.16
N LYS A 24 2.68 -5.99 -2.21
CA LYS A 24 3.43 -4.79 -2.60
C LYS A 24 3.25 -3.67 -1.57
N ILE A 25 2.03 -3.44 -1.10
CA ILE A 25 1.79 -2.44 -0.07
C ILE A 25 2.52 -2.81 1.22
N GLY A 26 2.46 -4.08 1.62
CA GLY A 26 3.15 -4.55 2.82
C GLY A 26 4.65 -4.34 2.73
N GLU A 27 5.24 -4.67 1.57
CA GLU A 27 6.67 -4.49 1.33
C GLU A 27 7.07 -3.01 1.41
N VAL A 28 6.28 -2.13 0.78
CA VAL A 28 6.56 -0.69 0.78
C VAL A 28 6.47 -0.12 2.20
N MET A 29 5.45 -0.52 2.96
CA MET A 29 5.28 -0.06 4.34
C MET A 29 6.39 -0.57 5.24
N PHE A 30 6.77 -1.83 5.11
CA PHE A 30 7.82 -2.43 5.93
C PHE A 30 9.17 -1.77 5.70
N ASN A 31 9.44 -1.37 4.47
CA ASN A 31 10.73 -0.79 4.09
C ASN A 31 10.70 0.74 4.01
N ALA A 32 9.62 1.38 4.42
CA ALA A 32 9.49 2.83 4.38
C ALA A 32 10.55 3.47 5.29
N SER A 33 11.35 4.38 4.73
CA SER A 33 12.44 5.01 5.45
C SER A 33 12.88 6.27 4.73
N THR A 34 13.70 7.06 5.42
CA THR A 34 14.29 8.27 4.86
C THR A 34 15.22 7.95 3.66
N SER A 35 15.83 6.76 3.64
CA SER A 35 16.69 6.35 2.53
C SER A 35 15.90 6.13 1.24
N ASN A 36 14.58 5.92 1.34
CA ASN A 36 13.69 5.85 0.18
C ASN A 36 13.16 7.23 -0.20
N LYS A 37 13.80 8.29 0.26
CA LYS A 37 13.43 9.70 0.01
C LYS A 37 12.08 10.10 0.59
N ILE A 38 11.60 9.35 1.58
CA ILE A 38 10.37 9.67 2.28
C ILE A 38 10.73 10.08 3.71
N PRO A 39 10.57 11.37 4.05
CA PRO A 39 10.85 11.80 5.42
C PRO A 39 9.72 11.33 6.34
N LEU A 40 10.03 10.34 7.16
CA LEU A 40 9.08 9.80 8.13
C LEU A 40 9.53 10.07 9.55
N THR A 41 8.61 10.50 10.39
CA THR A 41 8.85 10.60 11.83
C THR A 41 8.86 9.18 12.42
N PRO A 42 9.44 9.00 13.63
CA PRO A 42 9.36 7.70 14.30
C PRO A 42 7.93 7.19 14.47
N SER A 43 6.98 8.09 14.76
CA SER A 43 5.56 7.69 14.87
C SER A 43 5.01 7.18 13.56
N GLU A 44 5.39 7.81 12.45
CA GLU A 44 4.96 7.37 11.13
C GLU A 44 5.58 6.02 10.74
N LYS A 45 6.84 5.80 11.10
CA LYS A 45 7.49 4.50 10.89
C LYS A 45 6.75 3.40 11.65
N TYR A 46 6.34 3.69 12.87
CA TYR A 46 5.60 2.73 13.67
C TYR A 46 4.21 2.45 13.07
N MET A 47 3.54 3.48 12.58
CA MET A 47 2.26 3.33 11.89
C MET A 47 2.43 2.44 10.64
N ALA A 48 3.48 2.67 9.85
CA ALA A 48 3.76 1.86 8.67
C ALA A 48 3.99 0.39 9.04
N TYR A 49 4.74 0.15 10.09
CA TYR A 49 5.01 -1.19 10.59
C TYR A 49 3.72 -1.90 11.01
N LYS A 50 2.86 -1.23 11.77
CA LYS A 50 1.58 -1.82 12.20
C LYS A 50 0.65 -2.08 11.03
N LEU A 51 0.62 -1.18 10.05
CA LEU A 51 -0.19 -1.36 8.85
C LEU A 51 0.28 -2.56 8.03
N CYS A 52 1.58 -2.73 7.83
CA CYS A 52 2.06 -3.87 7.04
C CYS A 52 1.75 -5.20 7.72
N ASN A 53 1.77 -5.24 9.06
CA ASN A 53 1.40 -6.45 9.79
C ASN A 53 -0.09 -6.79 9.60
N ARG A 54 -0.97 -5.78 9.66
CA ARG A 54 -2.40 -5.99 9.44
C ARG A 54 -2.68 -6.44 8.01
N ILE A 55 -2.07 -5.77 7.04
CA ILE A 55 -2.25 -6.08 5.62
C ILE A 55 -1.76 -7.49 5.31
N GLY A 56 -0.70 -7.93 5.96
CA GLY A 56 -0.17 -9.27 5.78
C GLY A 56 -1.01 -10.38 6.39
N LYS A 57 -1.89 -10.04 7.34
CA LYS A 57 -2.69 -11.05 8.07
C LYS A 57 -4.16 -11.07 7.69
N GLU A 58 -4.69 -9.96 7.18
CA GLU A 58 -6.13 -9.83 6.89
C GLU A 58 -6.34 -9.63 5.39
N GLU A 59 -7.29 -10.38 4.84
CA GLU A 59 -7.62 -10.23 3.41
C GLU A 59 -8.32 -8.92 3.12
N GLN A 60 -9.13 -8.45 4.06
CA GLN A 60 -9.88 -7.20 3.92
C GLN A 60 -9.69 -6.34 5.18
N PRO A 61 -8.51 -5.72 5.33
CA PRO A 61 -8.25 -4.91 6.50
C PRO A 61 -9.19 -3.70 6.57
N GLU A 62 -9.61 -3.38 7.79
CA GLU A 62 -10.38 -2.16 8.05
C GLU A 62 -9.40 -1.01 8.17
N LEU A 63 -9.54 -0.02 7.30
CA LEU A 63 -8.65 1.15 7.26
C LEU A 63 -9.41 2.40 7.66
N THR A 64 -8.79 3.24 8.49
CA THR A 64 -9.29 4.58 8.75
C THR A 64 -8.96 5.47 7.55
N SER A 65 -9.63 6.61 7.45
CA SER A 65 -9.32 7.59 6.40
C SER A 65 -7.86 8.06 6.48
N GLU A 66 -7.35 8.21 7.69
CA GLU A 66 -5.96 8.61 7.90
C GLU A 66 -4.99 7.55 7.43
N GLU A 67 -5.28 6.29 7.74
CA GLU A 67 -4.45 5.16 7.29
C GLU A 67 -4.46 5.02 5.78
N ALA A 68 -5.62 5.15 5.17
CA ALA A 68 -5.75 5.11 3.71
C ALA A 68 -4.94 6.23 3.04
N ALA A 69 -5.04 7.45 3.56
CA ALA A 69 -4.28 8.58 3.04
C ALA A 69 -2.78 8.37 3.20
N PHE A 70 -2.35 7.78 4.31
CA PHE A 70 -0.95 7.49 4.56
C PHE A 70 -0.40 6.48 3.56
N ILE A 71 -1.14 5.39 3.30
CA ILE A 71 -0.75 4.38 2.31
C ILE A 71 -0.61 5.02 0.93
N ILE A 72 -1.58 5.85 0.53
CA ILE A 72 -1.55 6.52 -0.77
C ILE A 72 -0.33 7.44 -0.88
N ARG A 73 -0.04 8.20 0.17
CA ARG A 73 1.13 9.09 0.17
C ARG A 73 2.43 8.34 -0.02
N ILE A 74 2.63 7.27 0.75
CA ILE A 74 3.87 6.49 0.69
C ILE A 74 4.00 5.77 -0.66
N CYS A 75 2.93 5.14 -1.13
CA CYS A 75 2.95 4.45 -2.41
C CYS A 75 3.19 5.42 -3.57
N GLY A 76 2.69 6.64 -3.47
CA GLY A 76 2.93 7.66 -4.49
C GLY A 76 4.40 8.05 -4.62
N GLU A 77 5.18 7.92 -3.55
CA GLU A 77 6.61 8.23 -3.57
C GLU A 77 7.46 7.04 -4.03
N CYS A 78 6.97 5.82 -3.85
CA CYS A 78 7.78 4.61 -4.02
C CYS A 78 7.46 3.80 -5.26
N LEU A 79 6.26 3.90 -5.81
CA LEU A 79 5.79 2.96 -6.83
C LEU A 79 5.65 3.61 -8.21
N THR A 80 5.57 2.74 -9.21
CA THR A 80 5.33 3.18 -10.59
C THR A 80 3.91 3.72 -10.74
N ALA A 81 3.67 4.47 -11.82
CA ALA A 81 2.34 5.02 -12.10
C ALA A 81 1.27 3.92 -12.15
N GLY A 82 1.58 2.79 -12.79
CA GLY A 82 0.63 1.69 -12.92
C GLY A 82 0.28 1.05 -11.58
N ALA A 83 1.26 0.81 -10.74
CA ALA A 83 1.03 0.23 -9.42
C ALA A 83 0.30 1.23 -8.51
N TYR A 84 0.77 2.47 -8.48
CA TYR A 84 0.15 3.51 -7.66
C TYR A 84 -1.32 3.73 -8.05
N GLY A 85 -1.60 3.83 -9.35
CA GLY A 85 -2.96 4.05 -9.83
C GLY A 85 -3.92 2.97 -9.40
N GLN A 86 -3.51 1.71 -9.50
CA GLN A 86 -4.36 0.58 -9.10
C GLN A 86 -4.62 0.57 -7.59
N ILE A 87 -3.61 0.90 -6.79
CA ILE A 87 -3.76 0.99 -5.34
C ILE A 87 -4.73 2.12 -4.98
N ARG A 88 -4.56 3.27 -5.61
CA ARG A 88 -5.40 4.43 -5.35
C ARG A 88 -6.87 4.15 -5.72
N ASP A 89 -7.10 3.57 -6.89
CA ASP A 89 -8.46 3.21 -7.32
C ASP A 89 -9.11 2.24 -6.34
N LEU A 90 -8.35 1.27 -5.86
CA LEU A 90 -8.86 0.27 -4.93
C LEU A 90 -9.23 0.88 -3.57
N ILE A 91 -8.41 1.78 -3.07
CA ILE A 91 -8.61 2.40 -1.75
C ILE A 91 -9.64 3.52 -1.80
N GLU A 92 -9.61 4.35 -2.83
CA GLU A 92 -10.55 5.47 -2.95
C GLU A 92 -11.86 5.08 -3.58
N GLY A 93 -11.89 3.94 -4.22
CA GLY A 93 -13.05 3.31 -4.72
C GLY A 93 -13.77 3.72 -5.81
#